data_42e0b2360528a455eb440264ecaebb2f
#
_entry.id   42e0b2360528a455eb440264ecaebb2f
#
_cell.length_a   1.000
_cell.length_b   1.000
_cell.length_c   1.000
_cell.angle_alpha   90.00
_cell.angle_beta   90.00
_cell.angle_gamma   90.00
#
_symmetry.space_group_name_H-M   'P 1'
#
loop_
_entity.id
_entity.type
_entity.pdbx_description
1 polymer ?
#
loop_
_entity_poly.entity_id
_entity_poly.type
_entity_poly.pdbx_seq_one_letter_code
_entity_poly.pdbx_strand_id
1 'polypeptide(L)'
;ASDVYKRQVCDNKFLHHGSVALGAVVCDREHIHQKIRRPLGKPRAWPACYRFRPCAALRRNLPVGKGLTMSSIISIKNLHYTYPGDEAESLCGVSLEIEKGSFVAVLGHNGSGKSTLAKHLNAILTPTEGEVLVDGIRTSDEDRLLDIRRTVGMVFQNPDNQIVANVVEDDVAFAPENLGVEPKEIRRRVDNALKQVDMYEFRQHAPHLLSGGQKQRVAIAGVIAMEPEVIVLDEPTAMLDPKGRAEVISTVTKLCREKGITVVLITHHMSECIGADRVIVMSNGNVIADDSPENVFSQVELMKSEGLTVPATTELMFELNKNGWDLPLTALGVSECAKEIAKELK
;
A
#
# COMPACT_ATOMS: atom_id res chain seq x y z
N ALA A 1 5.36 9.56 -21.19
CA ALA A 1 5.26 9.50 -19.70
C ALA A 1 6.10 8.37 -19.10
N SER A 2 6.16 7.19 -19.75
CA SER A 2 6.99 6.05 -19.27
C SER A 2 8.50 6.33 -19.35
N ASP A 3 8.95 7.08 -20.35
CA ASP A 3 10.38 7.38 -20.56
C ASP A 3 10.93 8.47 -19.63
N VAL A 4 10.08 9.39 -19.16
CA VAL A 4 10.45 10.41 -18.17
C VAL A 4 10.68 9.78 -16.80
N TYR A 5 9.85 8.81 -16.41
CA TYR A 5 10.02 8.08 -15.15
C TYR A 5 11.27 7.17 -15.14
N LYS A 6 11.56 6.54 -16.27
CA LYS A 6 12.80 5.75 -16.44
C LYS A 6 14.08 6.62 -16.38
N ARG A 7 14.04 7.85 -16.90
CA ARG A 7 15.17 8.79 -16.83
C ARG A 7 15.40 9.34 -15.42
N GLN A 8 14.35 9.71 -14.67
CA GLN A 8 14.51 10.18 -13.29
C GLN A 8 15.09 9.12 -12.34
N VAL A 9 14.81 7.84 -12.60
CA VAL A 9 15.41 6.72 -11.85
C VAL A 9 16.89 6.50 -12.23
N CYS A 10 17.31 6.83 -13.46
CA CYS A 10 18.70 6.69 -13.92
C CYS A 10 19.58 7.89 -13.53
N ASP A 11 19.06 9.11 -13.54
CA ASP A 11 19.87 10.32 -13.31
C ASP A 11 20.30 10.50 -11.85
N ASN A 12 19.59 9.89 -10.88
CA ASN A 12 20.02 9.84 -9.46
C ASN A 12 21.17 8.86 -9.18
N LYS A 13 21.71 8.17 -10.19
CA LYS A 13 22.82 7.21 -10.03
C LYS A 13 24.22 7.80 -10.11
N PHE A 14 24.40 9.11 -10.37
CA PHE A 14 25.73 9.67 -10.65
C PHE A 14 26.31 10.60 -9.57
N LEU A 15 25.71 10.75 -8.42
CA LEU A 15 26.31 11.51 -7.32
C LEU A 15 26.24 10.72 -6.00
N HIS A 16 27.41 10.26 -5.60
CA HIS A 16 27.83 9.67 -4.32
C HIS A 16 27.70 8.16 -4.10
N HIS A 17 28.82 7.62 -3.74
CA HIS A 17 29.20 6.26 -3.35
C HIS A 17 28.16 5.51 -2.48
N GLY A 18 27.76 4.32 -2.97
CA GLY A 18 27.60 3.16 -2.10
C GLY A 18 26.28 3.00 -1.34
N SER A 19 25.09 3.12 -1.95
CA SER A 19 23.89 2.56 -1.37
C SER A 19 22.93 2.01 -2.44
N VAL A 20 22.62 0.73 -2.31
CA VAL A 20 21.70 -0.01 -3.18
C VAL A 20 20.27 0.36 -2.79
N ALA A 21 19.57 1.11 -3.61
CA ALA A 21 18.16 1.45 -3.39
C ALA A 21 17.25 0.26 -3.73
N LEU A 22 16.63 -0.35 -2.72
CA LEU A 22 15.55 -1.32 -2.85
C LEU A 22 14.22 -0.59 -3.13
N GLY A 23 13.92 -0.41 -4.37
CA GLY A 23 12.65 0.22 -4.78
C GLY A 23 12.60 0.57 -6.27
N ALA A 24 13.73 0.52 -6.94
CA ALA A 24 13.83 0.69 -8.39
C ALA A 24 15.19 0.18 -8.86
N VAL A 25 15.43 -1.12 -8.81
CA VAL A 25 16.57 -1.73 -9.50
C VAL A 25 16.07 -2.20 -10.85
N VAL A 26 16.13 -1.30 -11.83
CA VAL A 26 16.23 -1.73 -13.22
C VAL A 26 17.68 -2.15 -13.40
N CYS A 27 17.94 -3.43 -13.22
CA CYS A 27 19.25 -4.00 -13.47
C CYS A 27 19.43 -4.27 -14.96
N ASP A 28 20.61 -3.91 -15.47
CA ASP A 28 21.05 -4.15 -16.83
C ASP A 28 20.89 -5.64 -17.18
N ARG A 29 20.10 -5.95 -18.23
CA ARG A 29 19.69 -7.29 -18.65
C ARG A 29 20.84 -8.24 -18.94
N GLU A 30 22.03 -7.73 -19.25
CA GLU A 30 23.18 -8.57 -19.64
C GLU A 30 23.93 -9.18 -18.45
N HIS A 31 23.86 -8.59 -17.26
CA HIS A 31 24.59 -9.10 -16.10
C HIS A 31 23.86 -10.22 -15.33
N ILE A 32 22.54 -10.32 -15.43
CA ILE A 32 21.76 -11.35 -14.74
C ILE A 32 21.89 -12.70 -15.42
N HIS A 33 21.92 -12.76 -16.77
CA HIS A 33 22.06 -14.02 -17.49
C HIS A 33 23.40 -14.73 -17.30
N GLN A 34 24.46 -14.04 -16.86
CA GLN A 34 25.76 -14.67 -16.61
C GLN A 34 25.91 -15.27 -15.20
N LYS A 35 25.12 -14.84 -14.22
CA LYS A 35 25.19 -15.41 -12.85
C LYS A 35 24.40 -16.70 -12.65
N ILE A 36 23.36 -16.95 -13.47
CA ILE A 36 22.49 -18.13 -13.34
C ILE A 36 23.09 -19.40 -13.96
N ARG A 37 24.14 -19.31 -14.79
CA ARG A 37 24.76 -20.44 -15.52
C ARG A 37 26.08 -20.95 -14.95
N ARG A 38 26.48 -20.61 -13.72
CA ARG A 38 27.69 -21.21 -13.14
C ARG A 38 27.33 -22.37 -12.21
N PRO A 39 27.94 -23.57 -12.41
CA PRO A 39 27.76 -24.67 -11.49
C PRO A 39 28.39 -24.33 -10.14
N LEU A 40 27.76 -24.80 -9.06
CA LEU A 40 28.16 -24.65 -7.66
C LEU A 40 29.61 -25.09 -7.43
N GLY A 41 30.51 -24.15 -7.47
CA GLY A 41 31.91 -24.30 -6.99
C GLY A 41 31.97 -23.83 -5.54
N LYS A 42 32.75 -24.56 -4.74
CA LYS A 42 32.94 -24.46 -3.28
C LYS A 42 32.94 -23.03 -2.73
N PRO A 43 32.33 -22.79 -1.53
CA PRO A 43 32.22 -21.45 -0.94
C PRO A 43 33.60 -20.90 -0.59
N ARG A 44 33.95 -19.74 -1.14
CA ARG A 44 35.07 -18.93 -0.65
C ARG A 44 34.63 -18.21 0.62
N ALA A 45 35.39 -18.42 1.70
CA ALA A 45 35.20 -17.74 2.96
C ALA A 45 35.26 -16.22 2.80
N TRP A 46 34.22 -15.56 3.26
CA TRP A 46 34.17 -14.10 3.41
C TRP A 46 34.86 -13.70 4.72
N PRO A 47 35.52 -12.54 4.81
CA PRO A 47 36.15 -12.10 6.04
C PRO A 47 35.12 -11.91 7.14
N ALA A 48 35.41 -12.47 8.33
CA ALA A 48 34.58 -12.41 9.52
C ALA A 48 34.63 -11.00 10.15
N CYS A 49 33.73 -10.11 9.76
CA CYS A 49 33.58 -8.79 10.36
C CYS A 49 32.12 -8.32 10.47
N TYR A 50 31.16 -9.22 10.70
CA TYR A 50 29.87 -8.82 11.26
C TYR A 50 29.35 -9.93 12.18
N ARG A 51 29.74 -9.85 13.46
CA ARG A 51 29.07 -10.61 14.51
C ARG A 51 27.70 -10.00 14.74
N PHE A 52 26.67 -10.65 14.26
CA PHE A 52 25.30 -10.44 14.74
C PHE A 52 25.26 -10.74 16.24
N ARG A 53 25.00 -9.74 17.06
CA ARG A 53 24.54 -9.94 18.43
C ARG A 53 23.04 -10.23 18.37
N PRO A 54 22.56 -11.36 18.90
CA PRO A 54 21.13 -11.55 19.06
C PRO A 54 20.66 -10.55 20.13
N CYS A 55 19.71 -9.70 19.77
CA CYS A 55 19.02 -8.82 20.72
C CYS A 55 18.04 -9.70 21.52
N ALA A 56 18.57 -10.40 22.54
CA ALA A 56 17.76 -11.09 23.52
C ALA A 56 17.60 -10.17 24.73
N ALA A 57 16.33 -9.97 25.09
CA ALA A 57 15.86 -9.63 26.43
C ALA A 57 16.14 -8.21 26.96
N LEU A 58 15.16 -7.33 26.74
CA LEU A 58 14.73 -6.39 27.78
C LEU A 58 13.19 -6.41 27.85
N ARG A 59 12.65 -7.55 28.35
CA ARG A 59 11.31 -7.54 28.94
C ARG A 59 11.43 -6.83 30.28
N ARG A 60 11.17 -5.53 30.31
CA ARG A 60 10.84 -4.82 31.56
C ARG A 60 9.35 -4.95 31.77
N ASN A 61 8.97 -5.62 32.86
CA ASN A 61 7.63 -5.65 33.41
C ASN A 61 7.11 -4.22 33.57
N LEU A 62 6.08 -3.86 32.80
CA LEU A 62 5.25 -2.70 33.04
C LEU A 62 3.89 -3.21 33.54
N PRO A 63 3.27 -2.52 34.51
CA PRO A 63 2.05 -2.99 35.13
C PRO A 63 0.87 -2.97 34.17
N VAL A 64 0.10 -4.06 34.20
CA VAL A 64 -1.19 -4.20 33.52
C VAL A 64 -2.17 -3.18 34.12
N GLY A 65 -2.56 -2.21 33.32
CA GLY A 65 -3.57 -1.24 33.72
C GLY A 65 -4.12 -0.44 32.55
N LYS A 66 -5.32 -0.83 32.07
CA LYS A 66 -6.32 -0.02 31.36
C LYS A 66 -6.02 0.41 29.92
N GLY A 67 -6.82 -0.14 29.00
CA GLY A 67 -7.02 0.39 27.63
C GLY A 67 -5.96 -0.15 26.66
N LEU A 68 -6.36 -1.05 25.77
CA LEU A 68 -5.60 -1.33 24.55
C LEU A 68 -5.54 -0.03 23.72
N THR A 69 -4.53 0.79 23.95
CA THR A 69 -4.13 1.77 22.95
C THR A 69 -3.46 0.96 21.83
N MET A 70 -4.15 0.78 20.72
CA MET A 70 -3.53 0.24 19.52
C MET A 70 -2.33 1.12 19.18
N SER A 71 -1.15 0.53 19.02
CA SER A 71 0.05 1.30 18.71
C SER A 71 -0.02 1.79 17.27
N SER A 72 0.16 3.08 17.06
CA SER A 72 0.31 3.67 15.73
C SER A 72 1.56 3.10 15.08
N ILE A 73 1.41 2.49 13.89
CA ILE A 73 2.54 2.00 13.09
C ILE A 73 3.09 3.06 12.16
N ILE A 74 2.24 4.00 11.73
CA ILE A 74 2.63 5.16 10.93
C ILE A 74 2.12 6.41 11.63
N SER A 75 3.00 7.40 11.84
CA SER A 75 2.66 8.71 12.39
C SER A 75 3.18 9.80 11.46
N ILE A 76 2.29 10.69 11.04
CA ILE A 76 2.59 11.82 10.17
C ILE A 76 2.24 13.09 10.92
N LYS A 77 3.20 14.04 10.96
CA LYS A 77 3.02 15.32 11.63
C LYS A 77 3.40 16.46 10.72
N ASN A 78 2.42 17.29 10.40
CA ASN A 78 2.58 18.53 9.63
C ASN A 78 3.38 18.29 8.34
N LEU A 79 3.02 17.26 7.56
CA LEU A 79 3.71 16.89 6.34
C LEU A 79 3.41 17.87 5.23
N HIS A 80 4.43 18.59 4.77
CA HIS A 80 4.42 19.41 3.57
C HIS A 80 5.32 18.81 2.50
N TYR A 81 4.89 18.90 1.26
CA TYR A 81 5.70 18.46 0.14
C TYR A 81 5.40 19.19 -1.15
N THR A 82 6.47 19.67 -1.80
CA THR A 82 6.46 20.26 -3.14
C THR A 82 7.40 19.48 -4.05
N TYR A 83 6.95 19.09 -5.24
CA TYR A 83 7.84 18.45 -6.21
C TYR A 83 8.89 19.45 -6.72
N PRO A 84 10.12 19.00 -7.00
CA PRO A 84 11.14 19.86 -7.60
C PRO A 84 10.66 20.47 -8.92
N GLY A 85 10.62 21.79 -8.99
CA GLY A 85 10.18 22.54 -10.18
C GLY A 85 8.70 22.95 -10.18
N ASP A 86 7.90 22.49 -9.22
CA ASP A 86 6.52 22.96 -9.04
C ASP A 86 6.47 24.16 -8.06
N GLU A 87 5.54 25.08 -8.32
CA GLU A 87 5.28 26.21 -7.41
C GLU A 87 4.24 25.87 -6.34
N ALA A 88 3.37 24.89 -6.60
CA ALA A 88 2.29 24.50 -5.70
C ALA A 88 2.67 23.31 -4.83
N GLU A 89 2.29 23.36 -3.56
CA GLU A 89 2.43 22.23 -2.66
C GLU A 89 1.48 21.08 -3.06
N SER A 90 2.02 19.86 -3.06
CA SER A 90 1.23 18.64 -3.28
C SER A 90 0.64 18.09 -1.98
N LEU A 91 1.26 18.40 -0.84
CA LEU A 91 0.75 18.09 0.50
C LEU A 91 0.94 19.34 1.39
N CYS A 92 -0.14 19.74 2.07
CA CYS A 92 -0.27 21.01 2.76
C CYS A 92 -0.50 20.82 4.27
N GLY A 93 0.50 20.32 5.01
CA GLY A 93 0.41 20.18 6.47
C GLY A 93 -0.39 18.96 6.93
N VAL A 94 -0.32 17.84 6.20
CA VAL A 94 -1.04 16.61 6.54
C VAL A 94 -0.54 16.04 7.87
N SER A 95 -1.48 15.78 8.79
CA SER A 95 -1.21 15.11 10.06
C SER A 95 -2.21 13.98 10.27
N LEU A 96 -1.72 12.74 10.45
CA LEU A 96 -2.55 11.55 10.68
C LEU A 96 -1.73 10.43 11.32
N GLU A 97 -2.42 9.49 11.92
CA GLU A 97 -1.85 8.26 12.45
C GLU A 97 -2.56 7.05 11.88
N ILE A 98 -1.82 5.98 11.60
CA ILE A 98 -2.37 4.71 11.12
C ILE A 98 -2.07 3.65 12.17
N GLU A 99 -3.11 3.01 12.67
CA GLU A 99 -3.02 1.96 13.67
C GLU A 99 -2.60 0.63 13.05
N LYS A 100 -1.83 -0.15 13.80
CA LYS A 100 -1.38 -1.48 13.36
C LYS A 100 -2.58 -2.42 13.18
N GLY A 101 -2.61 -3.14 12.06
CA GLY A 101 -3.66 -4.11 11.72
C GLY A 101 -4.96 -3.48 11.22
N SER A 102 -5.01 -2.15 11.00
CA SER A 102 -6.18 -1.48 10.45
C SER A 102 -6.22 -1.51 8.92
N PHE A 103 -7.42 -1.45 8.36
CA PHE A 103 -7.66 -1.20 6.95
C PHE A 103 -8.10 0.25 6.75
N VAL A 104 -7.19 1.09 6.26
CA VAL A 104 -7.42 2.51 6.01
C VAL A 104 -7.55 2.73 4.50
N ALA A 105 -8.63 3.38 4.07
CA ALA A 105 -8.79 3.83 2.69
C ALA A 105 -8.51 5.33 2.59
N VAL A 106 -7.70 5.73 1.60
CA VAL A 106 -7.42 7.14 1.26
C VAL A 106 -8.13 7.49 -0.03
N LEU A 107 -9.16 8.31 0.05
CA LEU A 107 -10.05 8.70 -1.02
C LEU A 107 -9.77 10.15 -1.45
N GLY A 108 -9.99 10.47 -2.72
CA GLY A 108 -9.88 11.82 -3.27
C GLY A 108 -9.83 11.82 -4.78
N HIS A 109 -10.04 12.98 -5.40
CA HIS A 109 -9.92 13.13 -6.85
C HIS A 109 -8.46 13.03 -7.33
N ASN A 110 -8.26 12.94 -8.64
CA ASN A 110 -6.91 12.94 -9.23
C ASN A 110 -6.21 14.29 -8.94
N GLY A 111 -4.95 14.21 -8.50
CA GLY A 111 -4.18 15.40 -8.10
C GLY A 111 -4.40 15.86 -6.67
N SER A 112 -5.22 15.17 -5.84
CA SER A 112 -5.44 15.57 -4.44
C SER A 112 -4.27 15.25 -3.47
N GLY A 113 -3.17 14.66 -3.94
CA GLY A 113 -1.99 14.35 -3.13
C GLY A 113 -1.88 12.91 -2.62
N LYS A 114 -2.85 12.02 -2.91
CA LYS A 114 -2.88 10.63 -2.40
C LYS A 114 -1.64 9.81 -2.71
N SER A 115 -1.24 9.74 -3.99
CA SER A 115 -0.04 9.00 -4.41
C SER A 115 1.26 9.63 -3.88
N THR A 116 1.24 10.95 -3.65
CA THR A 116 2.34 11.65 -2.99
C THR A 116 2.43 11.22 -1.53
N LEU A 117 1.30 11.18 -0.82
CA LEU A 117 1.22 10.65 0.55
C LEU A 117 1.74 9.21 0.61
N ALA A 118 1.25 8.30 -0.27
CA ALA A 118 1.70 6.92 -0.34
C ALA A 118 3.21 6.77 -0.44
N LYS A 119 3.86 7.57 -1.28
CA LYS A 119 5.31 7.53 -1.48
C LYS A 119 6.10 7.99 -0.24
N HIS A 120 5.52 8.81 0.62
CA HIS A 120 6.13 9.19 1.90
C HIS A 120 6.07 8.04 2.91
N LEU A 121 5.01 7.20 2.87
CA LEU A 121 4.88 6.05 3.79
C LEU A 121 5.95 4.98 3.57
N ASN A 122 6.47 4.85 2.36
CA ASN A 122 7.54 3.89 2.00
C ASN A 122 8.92 4.57 1.86
N ALA A 123 9.05 5.83 2.25
CA ALA A 123 10.27 6.63 2.10
C ALA A 123 10.82 6.65 0.64
N ILE A 124 9.93 6.68 -0.36
CA ILE A 124 10.28 6.99 -1.76
C ILE A 124 10.47 8.49 -1.92
N LEU A 125 9.63 9.26 -1.22
CA LEU A 125 9.75 10.71 -1.08
C LEU A 125 10.03 11.04 0.38
N THR A 126 10.82 12.08 0.61
CA THR A 126 11.09 12.64 1.94
C THR A 126 10.33 13.97 2.09
N PRO A 127 9.78 14.25 3.28
CA PRO A 127 9.09 15.53 3.54
C PRO A 127 9.94 16.74 3.22
N THR A 128 9.32 17.81 2.68
CA THR A 128 9.94 19.13 2.61
C THR A 128 9.94 19.78 4.00
N GLU A 129 8.81 19.65 4.72
CA GLU A 129 8.64 20.05 6.12
C GLU A 129 7.79 19.02 6.86
N GLY A 130 7.91 19.01 8.20
CA GLY A 130 7.24 18.03 9.05
C GLY A 130 7.98 16.73 9.18
N GLU A 131 7.29 15.68 9.64
CA GLU A 131 7.91 14.37 9.83
C GLU A 131 6.93 13.22 9.51
N VAL A 132 7.50 12.13 9.00
CA VAL A 132 6.82 10.85 8.84
C VAL A 132 7.61 9.79 9.58
N LEU A 133 6.95 9.07 10.48
CA LEU A 133 7.50 7.96 11.24
C LEU A 133 6.84 6.66 10.82
N VAL A 134 7.64 5.63 10.59
CA VAL A 134 7.21 4.26 10.32
C VAL A 134 7.83 3.36 11.39
N ASP A 135 7.03 2.74 12.22
CA ASP A 135 7.48 1.97 13.39
C ASP A 135 8.52 2.72 14.22
N GLY A 136 8.28 4.04 14.44
CA GLY A 136 9.17 4.94 15.17
C GLY A 136 10.43 5.38 14.42
N ILE A 137 10.64 4.96 13.16
CA ILE A 137 11.79 5.34 12.33
C ILE A 137 11.38 6.50 11.42
N ARG A 138 12.18 7.56 11.38
CA ARG A 138 11.94 8.70 10.47
C ARG A 138 12.21 8.30 9.03
N THR A 139 11.31 8.67 8.11
CA THR A 139 11.49 8.41 6.67
C THR A 139 12.62 9.21 6.03
N SER A 140 13.12 10.24 6.71
CA SER A 140 14.30 11.03 6.33
C SER A 140 15.64 10.43 6.80
N ASP A 141 15.62 9.32 7.57
CA ASP A 141 16.83 8.64 8.03
C ASP A 141 17.33 7.67 6.93
N GLU A 142 18.32 8.12 6.15
CA GLU A 142 18.86 7.37 5.01
C GLU A 142 19.48 6.04 5.44
N ASP A 143 20.07 5.95 6.63
CA ASP A 143 20.68 4.72 7.15
C ASP A 143 19.65 3.63 7.48
N ARG A 144 18.40 4.03 7.72
CA ARG A 144 17.31 3.15 8.11
C ARG A 144 16.26 2.90 7.00
N LEU A 145 16.52 3.36 5.77
CA LEU A 145 15.57 3.19 4.64
C LEU A 145 15.22 1.74 4.34
N LEU A 146 16.16 0.81 4.52
CA LEU A 146 15.89 -0.62 4.34
C LEU A 146 14.91 -1.17 5.37
N ASP A 147 15.00 -0.73 6.61
CA ASP A 147 14.09 -1.15 7.67
C ASP A 147 12.68 -0.64 7.39
N ILE A 148 12.55 0.63 6.97
CA ILE A 148 11.26 1.20 6.55
C ILE A 148 10.65 0.41 5.39
N ARG A 149 11.42 0.11 4.35
CA ARG A 149 10.95 -0.63 3.17
C ARG A 149 10.66 -2.10 3.41
N ARG A 150 11.25 -2.69 4.45
CA ARG A 150 10.86 -4.01 4.97
C ARG A 150 9.52 -3.96 5.69
N THR A 151 9.29 -2.90 6.46
CA THR A 151 8.06 -2.71 7.23
C THR A 151 6.89 -2.34 6.33
N VAL A 152 7.11 -1.44 5.34
CA VAL A 152 6.07 -0.93 4.43
C VAL A 152 6.35 -1.38 3.01
N GLY A 153 5.57 -2.34 2.52
CA GLY A 153 5.56 -2.75 1.12
C GLY A 153 4.62 -1.86 0.31
N MET A 154 4.99 -1.56 -0.94
CA MET A 154 4.18 -0.72 -1.83
C MET A 154 3.83 -1.44 -3.12
N VAL A 155 2.54 -1.38 -3.50
CA VAL A 155 2.00 -1.88 -4.77
C VAL A 155 1.58 -0.67 -5.60
N PHE A 156 2.11 -0.58 -6.82
CA PHE A 156 1.84 0.54 -7.73
C PHE A 156 0.60 0.31 -8.60
N GLN A 157 0.08 1.38 -9.15
CA GLN A 157 -1.12 1.41 -9.99
C GLN A 157 -1.03 0.47 -11.21
N ASN A 158 0.13 0.43 -11.89
CA ASN A 158 0.34 -0.41 -13.06
C ASN A 158 1.25 -1.59 -12.73
N PRO A 159 0.73 -2.83 -12.69
CA PRO A 159 1.53 -4.02 -12.40
C PRO A 159 2.63 -4.28 -13.46
N ASP A 160 2.45 -3.89 -14.71
CA ASP A 160 3.47 -4.07 -15.75
C ASP A 160 4.73 -3.24 -15.50
N ASN A 161 4.65 -2.18 -14.70
CA ASN A 161 5.81 -1.40 -14.28
C ASN A 161 6.53 -2.00 -13.07
N GLN A 162 5.86 -2.89 -12.33
CA GLN A 162 6.36 -3.52 -11.12
C GLN A 162 6.96 -4.90 -11.41
N ILE A 163 6.31 -5.69 -12.27
CA ILE A 163 6.74 -7.04 -12.65
C ILE A 163 7.98 -6.94 -13.54
N VAL A 164 9.08 -7.58 -13.13
CA VAL A 164 10.39 -7.51 -13.78
C VAL A 164 10.89 -8.84 -14.32
N ALA A 165 10.42 -9.97 -13.79
CA ALA A 165 10.83 -11.31 -14.20
C ALA A 165 9.97 -11.87 -15.34
N ASN A 166 10.50 -12.91 -16.00
CA ASN A 166 9.80 -13.60 -17.08
C ASN A 166 8.92 -14.77 -16.60
N VAL A 167 9.03 -15.14 -15.32
CA VAL A 167 8.27 -16.20 -14.67
C VAL A 167 7.69 -15.64 -13.37
N VAL A 168 6.45 -15.98 -13.06
CA VAL A 168 5.72 -15.47 -11.90
C VAL A 168 6.44 -15.75 -10.58
N GLU A 169 6.91 -16.99 -10.35
CA GLU A 169 7.60 -17.33 -9.09
C GLU A 169 8.93 -16.60 -8.92
N ASP A 170 9.64 -16.33 -10.01
CA ASP A 170 10.90 -15.59 -9.99
C ASP A 170 10.65 -14.11 -9.66
N ASP A 171 9.53 -13.56 -10.15
CA ASP A 171 9.14 -12.18 -9.83
C ASP A 171 8.80 -12.02 -8.35
N VAL A 172 8.04 -12.97 -7.81
CA VAL A 172 7.68 -12.97 -6.37
C VAL A 172 8.91 -13.23 -5.48
N ALA A 173 9.91 -13.98 -5.96
CA ALA A 173 11.17 -14.23 -5.25
C ALA A 173 12.09 -13.00 -5.23
N PHE A 174 11.95 -12.08 -6.18
CA PHE A 174 12.87 -10.95 -6.39
C PHE A 174 13.09 -10.08 -5.16
N ALA A 175 12.02 -9.73 -4.45
CA ALA A 175 12.13 -8.87 -3.28
C ALA A 175 12.78 -9.58 -2.07
N PRO A 176 12.38 -10.80 -1.66
CA PRO A 176 13.09 -11.56 -0.62
C PRO A 176 14.57 -11.84 -0.95
N GLU A 177 14.91 -12.09 -2.22
CA GLU A 177 16.31 -12.26 -2.65
C GLU A 177 17.14 -11.01 -2.39
N ASN A 178 16.60 -9.84 -2.76
CA ASN A 178 17.26 -8.56 -2.52
C ASN A 178 17.39 -8.22 -1.02
N LEU A 179 16.50 -8.74 -0.19
CA LEU A 179 16.59 -8.63 1.27
C LEU A 179 17.60 -9.61 1.88
N GLY A 180 18.23 -10.49 1.08
CA GLY A 180 19.20 -11.47 1.54
C GLY A 180 18.59 -12.62 2.36
N VAL A 181 17.32 -12.94 2.12
CA VAL A 181 16.63 -14.08 2.76
C VAL A 181 17.27 -15.39 2.29
N GLU A 182 17.35 -16.39 3.17
CA GLU A 182 17.93 -17.70 2.84
C GLU A 182 17.09 -18.41 1.75
N PRO A 183 17.72 -19.13 0.76
CA PRO A 183 17.00 -19.72 -0.37
C PRO A 183 15.84 -20.66 -0.01
N LYS A 184 15.97 -21.45 1.05
CA LYS A 184 14.89 -22.32 1.53
C LYS A 184 13.70 -21.52 2.05
N GLU A 185 13.97 -20.43 2.72
CA GLU A 185 12.96 -19.54 3.25
C GLU A 185 12.29 -18.73 2.13
N ILE A 186 13.05 -18.29 1.12
CA ILE A 186 12.48 -17.65 -0.09
C ILE A 186 11.45 -18.56 -0.73
N ARG A 187 11.78 -19.84 -0.96
CA ARG A 187 10.83 -20.80 -1.55
C ARG A 187 9.53 -20.89 -0.73
N ARG A 188 9.66 -21.00 0.60
CA ARG A 188 8.50 -21.05 1.50
C ARG A 188 7.64 -19.78 1.39
N ARG A 189 8.27 -18.61 1.37
CA ARG A 189 7.58 -17.31 1.29
C ARG A 189 6.88 -17.13 -0.05
N VAL A 190 7.54 -17.46 -1.16
CA VAL A 190 6.97 -17.40 -2.51
C VAL A 190 5.75 -18.29 -2.63
N ASP A 191 5.86 -19.57 -2.22
CA ASP A 191 4.74 -20.50 -2.27
C ASP A 191 3.55 -20.03 -1.42
N ASN A 192 3.82 -19.50 -0.22
CA ASN A 192 2.79 -18.96 0.67
C ASN A 192 2.15 -17.71 0.11
N ALA A 193 2.94 -16.77 -0.41
CA ALA A 193 2.44 -15.53 -0.99
C ALA A 193 1.52 -15.81 -2.20
N LEU A 194 1.96 -16.67 -3.13
CA LEU A 194 1.17 -17.04 -4.29
C LEU A 194 -0.14 -17.77 -3.93
N LYS A 195 -0.14 -18.60 -2.87
CA LYS A 195 -1.36 -19.22 -2.35
C LYS A 195 -2.33 -18.21 -1.74
N GLN A 196 -1.83 -17.21 -1.04
CA GLN A 196 -2.65 -16.16 -0.40
C GLN A 196 -3.42 -15.31 -1.42
N VAL A 197 -2.87 -15.15 -2.62
CA VAL A 197 -3.48 -14.35 -3.69
C VAL A 197 -4.14 -15.21 -4.78
N ASP A 198 -4.30 -16.53 -4.56
CA ASP A 198 -4.88 -17.50 -5.51
C ASP A 198 -4.14 -17.54 -6.86
N MET A 199 -2.80 -17.41 -6.85
CA MET A 199 -1.95 -17.41 -8.04
C MET A 199 -0.96 -18.57 -8.09
N TYR A 200 -1.02 -19.53 -7.16
CA TYR A 200 -0.04 -20.62 -7.07
C TYR A 200 0.01 -21.51 -8.31
N GLU A 201 -1.13 -21.79 -8.94
CA GLU A 201 -1.20 -22.60 -10.17
C GLU A 201 -0.54 -21.90 -11.37
N PHE A 202 -0.40 -20.58 -11.31
CA PHE A 202 0.23 -19.76 -12.35
C PHE A 202 1.71 -19.52 -12.12
N ARG A 203 2.33 -20.09 -11.08
CA ARG A 203 3.71 -19.80 -10.67
C ARG A 203 4.76 -19.99 -11.76
N GLN A 204 4.56 -20.94 -12.67
CA GLN A 204 5.44 -21.25 -13.79
C GLN A 204 5.08 -20.47 -15.07
N HIS A 205 4.03 -19.67 -15.04
CA HIS A 205 3.59 -18.92 -16.22
C HIS A 205 4.42 -17.66 -16.42
N ALA A 206 4.46 -17.23 -17.68
CA ALA A 206 5.02 -15.92 -18.00
C ALA A 206 4.00 -14.81 -17.67
N PRO A 207 4.39 -13.72 -17.00
CA PRO A 207 3.46 -12.66 -16.61
C PRO A 207 2.66 -12.03 -17.75
N HIS A 208 3.22 -11.98 -18.97
CA HIS A 208 2.53 -11.43 -20.13
C HIS A 208 1.31 -12.26 -20.60
N LEU A 209 1.17 -13.51 -20.14
CA LEU A 209 0.03 -14.36 -20.42
C LEU A 209 -1.12 -14.17 -19.40
N LEU A 210 -0.91 -13.39 -18.37
CA LEU A 210 -1.87 -13.15 -17.31
C LEU A 210 -2.81 -11.98 -17.64
N SER A 211 -4.05 -12.04 -17.14
CA SER A 211 -4.97 -10.90 -17.13
C SER A 211 -4.47 -9.79 -16.22
N GLY A 212 -4.97 -8.55 -16.39
CA GLY A 212 -4.59 -7.42 -15.55
C GLY A 212 -4.81 -7.70 -14.06
N GLY A 213 -5.95 -8.29 -13.67
CA GLY A 213 -6.22 -8.66 -12.28
C GLY A 213 -5.28 -9.76 -11.75
N GLN A 214 -4.90 -10.71 -12.59
CA GLN A 214 -3.91 -11.73 -12.23
C GLN A 214 -2.51 -11.11 -12.04
N LYS A 215 -2.09 -10.21 -12.93
CA LYS A 215 -0.83 -9.47 -12.78
C LYS A 215 -0.80 -8.65 -11.49
N GLN A 216 -1.91 -7.98 -11.17
CA GLN A 216 -2.02 -7.21 -9.93
C GLN A 216 -1.88 -8.09 -8.69
N ARG A 217 -2.51 -9.28 -8.69
CA ARG A 217 -2.34 -10.25 -7.60
C ARG A 217 -0.90 -10.77 -7.50
N VAL A 218 -0.22 -10.97 -8.63
CA VAL A 218 1.21 -11.32 -8.62
C VAL A 218 2.05 -10.19 -8.03
N ALA A 219 1.80 -8.93 -8.40
CA ALA A 219 2.48 -7.79 -7.81
C ALA A 219 2.26 -7.69 -6.29
N ILE A 220 1.03 -7.96 -5.82
CA ILE A 220 0.71 -8.05 -4.39
C ILE A 220 1.47 -9.22 -3.75
N ALA A 221 1.56 -10.40 -4.40
CA ALA A 221 2.31 -11.54 -3.89
C ALA A 221 3.80 -11.21 -3.70
N GLY A 222 4.41 -10.48 -4.64
CA GLY A 222 5.79 -10.00 -4.53
C GLY A 222 6.03 -9.15 -3.28
N VAL A 223 5.06 -8.31 -2.95
CA VAL A 223 5.11 -7.50 -1.72
C VAL A 223 4.89 -8.36 -0.47
N ILE A 224 3.91 -9.27 -0.48
CA ILE A 224 3.63 -10.17 0.66
C ILE A 224 4.82 -11.08 0.97
N ALA A 225 5.57 -11.52 -0.04
CA ALA A 225 6.74 -12.38 0.14
C ALA A 225 7.86 -11.74 0.98
N MET A 226 7.87 -10.42 1.12
CA MET A 226 8.75 -9.71 2.07
C MET A 226 8.29 -9.87 3.53
N GLU A 227 7.05 -10.31 3.77
CA GLU A 227 6.38 -10.36 5.09
C GLU A 227 6.33 -8.97 5.75
N PRO A 228 5.78 -7.93 5.07
CA PRO A 228 5.72 -6.58 5.62
C PRO A 228 4.64 -6.47 6.70
N GLU A 229 4.74 -5.45 7.56
CA GLU A 229 3.70 -5.11 8.54
C GLU A 229 2.60 -4.20 7.96
N VAL A 230 2.95 -3.44 6.93
CA VAL A 230 2.06 -2.51 6.21
C VAL A 230 2.15 -2.75 4.72
N ILE A 231 1.01 -2.77 4.04
CA ILE A 231 0.93 -2.77 2.57
C ILE A 231 0.20 -1.50 2.14
N VAL A 232 0.88 -0.68 1.35
CA VAL A 232 0.31 0.51 0.70
C VAL A 232 -0.01 0.15 -0.75
N LEU A 233 -1.26 0.33 -1.17
CA LEU A 233 -1.71 0.05 -2.53
C LEU A 233 -2.14 1.37 -3.19
N ASP A 234 -1.41 1.79 -4.22
CA ASP A 234 -1.70 3.03 -4.94
C ASP A 234 -2.54 2.73 -6.17
N GLU A 235 -3.85 2.94 -6.07
CA GLU A 235 -4.86 2.69 -7.10
C GLU A 235 -4.76 1.28 -7.74
N PRO A 236 -4.72 0.19 -6.95
CA PRO A 236 -4.41 -1.14 -7.47
C PRO A 236 -5.47 -1.70 -8.44
N THR A 237 -6.61 -1.06 -8.54
CA THR A 237 -7.79 -1.54 -9.31
C THR A 237 -8.13 -0.67 -10.51
N ALA A 238 -7.41 0.44 -10.73
CA ALA A 238 -7.75 1.45 -11.74
C ALA A 238 -7.81 0.89 -13.18
N MET A 239 -7.02 -0.15 -13.49
CA MET A 239 -6.93 -0.75 -14.82
C MET A 239 -7.68 -2.09 -14.92
N LEU A 240 -8.54 -2.42 -13.95
CA LEU A 240 -9.20 -3.72 -13.87
C LEU A 240 -10.68 -3.64 -14.22
N ASP A 241 -11.17 -4.71 -14.80
CA ASP A 241 -12.60 -4.95 -14.96
C ASP A 241 -13.28 -5.14 -13.58
N PRO A 242 -14.61 -5.05 -13.48
CA PRO A 242 -15.32 -5.14 -12.20
C PRO A 242 -15.04 -6.44 -11.44
N LYS A 243 -14.82 -7.56 -12.13
CA LYS A 243 -14.51 -8.84 -11.52
C LYS A 243 -13.10 -8.85 -10.93
N GLY A 244 -12.10 -8.45 -11.71
CA GLY A 244 -10.71 -8.34 -11.25
C GLY A 244 -10.57 -7.37 -10.07
N ARG A 245 -11.32 -6.26 -10.08
CA ARG A 245 -11.39 -5.32 -8.97
C ARG A 245 -11.89 -5.99 -7.68
N ALA A 246 -13.02 -6.68 -7.76
CA ALA A 246 -13.57 -7.40 -6.60
C ALA A 246 -12.62 -8.46 -6.07
N GLU A 247 -11.91 -9.20 -6.93
CA GLU A 247 -10.91 -10.20 -6.55
C GLU A 247 -9.73 -9.56 -5.81
N VAL A 248 -9.19 -8.43 -6.29
CA VAL A 248 -8.09 -7.72 -5.64
C VAL A 248 -8.52 -7.18 -4.27
N ILE A 249 -9.66 -6.49 -4.18
CA ILE A 249 -10.16 -5.96 -2.90
C ILE A 249 -10.45 -7.09 -1.90
N SER A 250 -11.04 -8.22 -2.34
CA SER A 250 -11.22 -9.39 -1.48
C SER A 250 -9.89 -9.93 -0.95
N THR A 251 -8.87 -10.02 -1.80
CA THR A 251 -7.52 -10.47 -1.41
C THR A 251 -6.93 -9.55 -0.35
N VAL A 252 -6.97 -8.24 -0.58
CA VAL A 252 -6.44 -7.23 0.35
C VAL A 252 -7.17 -7.26 1.70
N THR A 253 -8.50 -7.38 1.66
CA THR A 253 -9.32 -7.51 2.88
C THR A 253 -8.94 -8.76 3.69
N LYS A 254 -8.77 -9.91 3.05
CA LYS A 254 -8.32 -11.14 3.71
C LYS A 254 -6.94 -10.97 4.36
N LEU A 255 -5.99 -10.32 3.68
CA LEU A 255 -4.67 -10.05 4.23
C LEU A 255 -4.75 -9.22 5.52
N CYS A 256 -5.58 -8.20 5.55
CA CYS A 256 -5.80 -7.41 6.74
C CYS A 256 -6.47 -8.24 7.85
N ARG A 257 -7.64 -8.84 7.57
CA ARG A 257 -8.49 -9.49 8.58
C ARG A 257 -7.91 -10.80 9.13
N GLU A 258 -7.27 -11.60 8.27
CA GLU A 258 -6.79 -12.94 8.65
C GLU A 258 -5.32 -12.95 9.06
N LYS A 259 -4.50 -12.01 8.53
CA LYS A 259 -3.06 -11.95 8.79
C LYS A 259 -2.65 -10.79 9.69
N GLY A 260 -3.55 -9.85 9.98
CA GLY A 260 -3.27 -8.68 10.79
C GLY A 260 -2.31 -7.69 10.12
N ILE A 261 -2.16 -7.75 8.79
CA ILE A 261 -1.36 -6.80 8.04
C ILE A 261 -2.12 -5.48 7.97
N THR A 262 -1.45 -4.37 8.26
CA THR A 262 -2.01 -3.04 8.09
C THR A 262 -2.15 -2.74 6.60
N VAL A 263 -3.31 -2.26 6.17
CA VAL A 263 -3.57 -1.94 4.77
C VAL A 263 -3.88 -0.46 4.61
N VAL A 264 -3.18 0.19 3.68
CA VAL A 264 -3.48 1.55 3.21
C VAL A 264 -3.85 1.47 1.74
N LEU A 265 -5.14 1.60 1.43
CA LEU A 265 -5.67 1.53 0.08
C LEU A 265 -5.93 2.95 -0.44
N ILE A 266 -5.21 3.36 -1.46
CA ILE A 266 -5.48 4.60 -2.19
C ILE A 266 -6.38 4.28 -3.37
N THR A 267 -7.50 4.97 -3.44
CA THR A 267 -8.47 4.77 -4.51
C THR A 267 -9.29 6.05 -4.78
N HIS A 268 -9.93 6.10 -5.93
CA HIS A 268 -10.98 7.06 -6.23
C HIS A 268 -12.37 6.39 -6.33
N HIS A 269 -12.46 5.09 -5.99
CA HIS A 269 -13.69 4.31 -6.02
C HIS A 269 -14.28 4.14 -4.62
N MET A 270 -15.42 4.77 -4.35
CA MET A 270 -16.10 4.76 -3.05
C MET A 270 -16.49 3.34 -2.60
N SER A 271 -16.88 2.48 -3.55
CA SER A 271 -17.26 1.09 -3.24
C SER A 271 -16.12 0.26 -2.65
N GLU A 272 -14.87 0.62 -2.89
CA GLU A 272 -13.70 -0.05 -2.35
C GLU A 272 -13.42 0.36 -0.89
N CYS A 273 -13.94 1.53 -0.48
CA CYS A 273 -13.77 2.08 0.85
C CYS A 273 -14.79 1.53 1.87
N ILE A 274 -15.92 0.96 1.41
CA ILE A 274 -17.01 0.49 2.29
C ILE A 274 -16.55 -0.56 3.30
N GLY A 275 -15.58 -1.41 2.92
CA GLY A 275 -15.04 -2.45 3.79
C GLY A 275 -13.85 -2.03 4.66
N ALA A 276 -13.44 -0.77 4.60
CA ALA A 276 -12.35 -0.23 5.42
C ALA A 276 -12.82 0.05 6.86
N ASP A 277 -11.88 0.11 7.79
CA ASP A 277 -12.15 0.54 9.18
C ASP A 277 -12.23 2.07 9.27
N ARG A 278 -11.53 2.76 8.37
CA ARG A 278 -11.40 4.21 8.37
C ARG A 278 -11.21 4.72 6.95
N VAL A 279 -11.82 5.85 6.65
CA VAL A 279 -11.70 6.55 5.36
C VAL A 279 -11.13 7.94 5.61
N ILE A 280 -10.04 8.23 4.94
CA ILE A 280 -9.39 9.55 4.92
C ILE A 280 -9.70 10.17 3.56
N VAL A 281 -10.30 11.33 3.52
CA VAL A 281 -10.60 12.05 2.28
C VAL A 281 -9.61 13.18 2.09
N MET A 282 -8.97 13.19 0.93
CA MET A 282 -7.99 14.21 0.56
C MET A 282 -8.51 15.09 -0.57
N SER A 283 -8.33 16.39 -0.42
CA SER A 283 -8.56 17.39 -1.46
C SER A 283 -7.48 18.46 -1.43
N ASN A 284 -6.93 18.82 -2.59
CA ASN A 284 -5.91 19.88 -2.75
C ASN A 284 -4.77 19.79 -1.71
N GLY A 285 -4.21 18.60 -1.51
CA GLY A 285 -3.10 18.36 -0.58
C GLY A 285 -3.46 18.33 0.90
N ASN A 286 -4.74 18.48 1.25
CA ASN A 286 -5.24 18.51 2.63
C ASN A 286 -6.11 17.29 2.94
N VAL A 287 -6.19 16.92 4.21
CA VAL A 287 -7.19 15.99 4.73
C VAL A 287 -8.44 16.79 5.09
N ILE A 288 -9.58 16.46 4.46
CA ILE A 288 -10.84 17.17 4.65
C ILE A 288 -11.87 16.37 5.46
N ALA A 289 -11.73 15.05 5.52
CA ALA A 289 -12.50 14.18 6.39
C ALA A 289 -11.67 12.96 6.78
N ASP A 290 -11.89 12.44 7.99
CA ASP A 290 -11.15 11.32 8.55
C ASP A 290 -12.01 10.65 9.63
N ASP A 291 -12.73 9.58 9.25
CA ASP A 291 -13.66 8.88 10.12
C ASP A 291 -14.01 7.49 9.54
N SER A 292 -14.96 6.79 10.17
CA SER A 292 -15.52 5.55 9.61
C SER A 292 -16.18 5.80 8.23
N PRO A 293 -16.28 4.77 7.36
CA PRO A 293 -16.94 4.91 6.07
C PRO A 293 -18.38 5.48 6.18
N GLU A 294 -19.13 5.04 7.19
CA GLU A 294 -20.50 5.48 7.44
C GLU A 294 -20.56 6.98 7.70
N ASN A 295 -19.66 7.49 8.55
CA ASN A 295 -19.64 8.91 8.93
C ASN A 295 -19.12 9.78 7.78
N VAL A 296 -18.12 9.33 7.03
CA VAL A 296 -17.59 10.07 5.88
C VAL A 296 -18.62 10.17 4.78
N PHE A 297 -19.22 9.05 4.37
CA PHE A 297 -20.16 9.05 3.25
C PHE A 297 -21.53 9.67 3.59
N SER A 298 -21.92 9.77 4.87
CA SER A 298 -23.11 10.51 5.28
C SER A 298 -22.99 12.02 5.04
N GLN A 299 -21.76 12.54 4.89
CA GLN A 299 -21.47 13.96 4.59
C GLN A 299 -21.60 14.24 3.09
N VAL A 300 -22.75 13.93 2.49
CA VAL A 300 -22.96 13.95 1.03
C VAL A 300 -22.67 15.31 0.41
N GLU A 301 -23.06 16.40 1.07
CA GLU A 301 -22.84 17.77 0.56
C GLU A 301 -21.35 18.13 0.55
N LEU A 302 -20.60 17.76 1.59
CA LEU A 302 -19.14 17.94 1.64
C LEU A 302 -18.47 17.17 0.50
N MET A 303 -18.81 15.89 0.33
CA MET A 303 -18.25 15.07 -0.75
C MET A 303 -18.51 15.67 -2.13
N LYS A 304 -19.74 16.13 -2.38
CA LYS A 304 -20.13 16.77 -3.64
C LYS A 304 -19.44 18.11 -3.88
N SER A 305 -19.24 18.92 -2.85
CA SER A 305 -18.53 20.21 -2.97
C SER A 305 -17.07 20.02 -3.38
N GLU A 306 -16.46 18.89 -3.00
CA GLU A 306 -15.09 18.52 -3.34
C GLU A 306 -15.00 17.69 -4.66
N GLY A 307 -16.08 17.63 -5.43
CA GLY A 307 -16.12 16.91 -6.71
C GLY A 307 -16.07 15.38 -6.57
N LEU A 308 -16.36 14.86 -5.38
CA LEU A 308 -16.44 13.43 -5.09
C LEU A 308 -17.89 12.96 -5.12
N THR A 309 -18.10 11.68 -5.40
CA THR A 309 -19.40 11.04 -5.28
C THR A 309 -19.50 10.29 -3.93
N VAL A 310 -20.69 9.79 -3.61
CA VAL A 310 -20.91 8.88 -2.49
C VAL A 310 -21.40 7.52 -3.02
N PRO A 311 -21.40 6.45 -2.20
CA PRO A 311 -22.00 5.19 -2.61
C PRO A 311 -23.42 5.35 -3.12
N ALA A 312 -23.82 4.60 -4.17
CA ALA A 312 -25.14 4.72 -4.79
C ALA A 312 -26.31 4.53 -3.81
N THR A 313 -26.13 3.72 -2.77
CA THR A 313 -27.07 3.53 -1.68
C THR A 313 -27.28 4.81 -0.86
N THR A 314 -26.19 5.47 -0.47
CA THR A 314 -26.23 6.74 0.27
C THR A 314 -26.82 7.85 -0.60
N GLU A 315 -26.46 7.90 -1.89
CA GLU A 315 -27.02 8.87 -2.84
C GLU A 315 -28.54 8.71 -2.96
N LEU A 316 -29.02 7.47 -3.11
CA LEU A 316 -30.46 7.17 -3.17
C LEU A 316 -31.19 7.65 -1.90
N MET A 317 -30.65 7.32 -0.72
CA MET A 317 -31.27 7.71 0.54
C MET A 317 -31.27 9.23 0.73
N PHE A 318 -30.19 9.89 0.32
CA PHE A 318 -30.10 11.35 0.34
C PHE A 318 -31.14 12.01 -0.55
N GLU A 319 -31.37 11.50 -1.77
CA GLU A 319 -32.39 12.02 -2.67
C GLU A 319 -33.83 11.73 -2.18
N LEU A 320 -34.06 10.59 -1.52
CA LEU A 320 -35.34 10.30 -0.87
C LEU A 320 -35.60 11.26 0.31
N ASN A 321 -34.57 11.55 1.13
CA ASN A 321 -34.70 12.50 2.23
C ASN A 321 -35.05 13.92 1.77
N LYS A 322 -34.53 14.36 0.63
CA LYS A 322 -34.94 15.63 0.00
C LYS A 322 -36.43 15.65 -0.39
N ASN A 323 -37.02 14.50 -0.57
CA ASN A 323 -38.44 14.35 -0.93
C ASN A 323 -39.31 14.00 0.30
N GLY A 324 -38.81 14.26 1.53
CA GLY A 324 -39.56 14.16 2.76
C GLY A 324 -39.50 12.82 3.50
N TRP A 325 -38.55 11.94 3.12
CA TRP A 325 -38.24 10.71 3.88
C TRP A 325 -37.26 11.03 5.00
N ASP A 326 -37.16 10.15 6.00
CA ASP A 326 -36.22 10.24 7.13
C ASP A 326 -35.37 8.96 7.18
N LEU A 327 -34.47 8.77 6.20
CA LEU A 327 -33.64 7.58 6.06
C LEU A 327 -32.21 7.84 6.57
N PRO A 328 -31.59 6.87 7.26
CA PRO A 328 -30.24 7.01 7.75
C PRO A 328 -29.22 6.94 6.61
N LEU A 329 -28.40 7.98 6.41
CA LEU A 329 -27.37 8.03 5.37
C LEU A 329 -26.17 7.11 5.65
N THR A 330 -26.13 6.48 6.82
CA THR A 330 -25.06 5.57 7.26
C THR A 330 -25.20 4.14 6.71
N ALA A 331 -26.32 3.80 6.07
CA ALA A 331 -26.54 2.49 5.46
C ALA A 331 -25.82 2.39 4.11
N LEU A 332 -24.59 1.86 4.11
CA LEU A 332 -23.75 1.77 2.91
C LEU A 332 -24.07 0.53 2.05
N GLY A 333 -24.54 -0.55 2.66
CA GLY A 333 -24.85 -1.80 1.98
C GLY A 333 -26.23 -1.79 1.31
N VAL A 334 -26.35 -2.43 0.11
CA VAL A 334 -27.64 -2.54 -0.61
C VAL A 334 -28.73 -3.19 0.26
N SER A 335 -28.38 -4.25 1.01
CA SER A 335 -29.34 -4.94 1.88
C SER A 335 -29.78 -4.09 3.07
N GLU A 336 -28.92 -3.24 3.61
CA GLU A 336 -29.25 -2.30 4.68
C GLU A 336 -30.17 -1.20 4.17
N CYS A 337 -29.76 -0.56 3.07
CA CYS A 337 -30.55 0.46 2.39
C CYS A 337 -31.97 -0.05 2.08
N ALA A 338 -32.11 -1.23 1.49
CA ALA A 338 -33.41 -1.83 1.22
C ALA A 338 -34.27 -2.08 2.45
N LYS A 339 -33.65 -2.48 3.58
CA LYS A 339 -34.35 -2.68 4.85
C LYS A 339 -34.86 -1.37 5.44
N GLU A 340 -34.05 -0.31 5.41
CA GLU A 340 -34.47 1.00 5.93
C GLU A 340 -35.61 1.59 5.09
N ILE A 341 -35.52 1.54 3.76
CA ILE A 341 -36.62 1.96 2.88
C ILE A 341 -37.90 1.15 3.15
N ALA A 342 -37.78 -0.18 3.31
CA ALA A 342 -38.94 -1.04 3.60
C ALA A 342 -39.60 -0.79 4.96
N LYS A 343 -38.90 -0.21 5.95
CA LYS A 343 -39.48 0.20 7.25
C LYS A 343 -40.37 1.43 7.09
N GLU A 344 -39.91 2.42 6.31
CA GLU A 344 -40.65 3.67 6.06
C GLU A 344 -41.92 3.46 5.18
N LEU A 345 -41.98 2.37 4.42
CA LEU A 345 -43.14 2.03 3.60
C LEU A 345 -44.27 1.32 4.38
N LYS A 346 -44.05 0.97 5.65
CA LYS A 346 -45.04 0.28 6.51
C LYS A 346 -45.80 1.24 7.41
#